data_de0b972ca15cd033106f42ef679e6d3c
#
_entry.id   de0b972ca15cd033106f42ef679e6d3c
#
_cell.length_a   1.000
_cell.length_b   1.000
_cell.length_c   1.000
_cell.angle_alpha   90.00
_cell.angle_beta   90.00
_cell.angle_gamma   90.00
#
_symmetry.space_group_name_H-M   'P 1'
#
loop_
_entity.id
_entity.type
_entity.pdbx_description
1 polymer ?
#
loop_
_entity_poly.entity_id
_entity_poly.type
_entity_poly.pdbx_seq_one_letter_code
_entity_poly.pdbx_strand_id
1 'polypeptide(L)'
;MKYYLVGIKGSGMAALAGILEDDGNIVCGVDIDHEVFTEKELIKRQIKYDTFSDDLKIPEDIDFFVIGHDFMNHEIMKQIKATHKPYQEYHIFINSYFSSLYKIAICGTHGKTTTTGYFYYGLRNIVNTTMLRGDGTGVGGFQNNFFVFEACEYKDHFLVYHPNTI
;
A
#
# COMPACT_ATOMS: atom_id res chain seq x y z
N MET A 1 6.23 2.22 -13.77
CA MET A 1 4.79 2.60 -13.88
C MET A 1 4.52 3.80 -12.98
N LYS A 2 3.43 4.54 -13.23
CA LYS A 2 2.96 5.62 -12.35
C LYS A 2 1.65 5.21 -11.69
N TYR A 3 1.67 5.09 -10.37
CA TYR A 3 0.54 4.70 -9.54
C TYR A 3 -0.14 5.91 -8.89
N TYR A 4 -1.47 5.88 -8.84
CA TYR A 4 -2.27 6.85 -8.10
C TYR A 4 -3.04 6.15 -6.98
N LEU A 5 -2.75 6.53 -5.73
CA LEU A 5 -3.31 5.90 -4.55
C LEU A 5 -4.42 6.77 -3.96
N VAL A 6 -5.64 6.24 -3.87
CA VAL A 6 -6.79 6.91 -3.25
C VAL A 6 -6.92 6.45 -1.82
N GLY A 7 -6.83 7.37 -0.86
CA GLY A 7 -6.69 7.06 0.56
C GLY A 7 -5.22 6.79 0.93
N ILE A 8 -4.29 7.54 0.33
CA ILE A 8 -2.83 7.30 0.45
C ILE A 8 -2.29 7.41 1.87
N LYS A 9 -2.94 8.16 2.76
CA LYS A 9 -2.54 8.32 4.17
C LYS A 9 -2.93 7.12 5.04
N GLY A 10 -3.80 6.23 4.58
CA GLY A 10 -4.11 4.99 5.29
C GLY A 10 -2.83 4.18 5.56
N SER A 11 -2.71 3.52 6.74
CA SER A 11 -1.46 2.86 7.16
C SER A 11 -0.92 1.85 6.15
N GLY A 12 -1.78 0.99 5.62
CA GLY A 12 -1.39 0.05 4.59
C GLY A 12 -1.06 0.72 3.25
N MET A 13 -1.80 1.78 2.88
CA MET A 13 -1.58 2.51 1.63
C MET A 13 -0.28 3.32 1.67
N ALA A 14 0.05 3.97 2.79
CA ALA A 14 1.31 4.68 2.95
C ALA A 14 2.50 3.71 2.89
N ALA A 15 2.39 2.54 3.51
CA ALA A 15 3.40 1.49 3.40
C ALA A 15 3.53 0.97 1.96
N LEU A 16 2.42 0.73 1.27
CA LEU A 16 2.42 0.34 -0.15
C LEU A 16 3.08 1.42 -1.03
N ALA A 17 2.80 2.69 -0.77
CA ALA A 17 3.41 3.80 -1.51
C ALA A 17 4.94 3.73 -1.44
N GLY A 18 5.50 3.49 -0.24
CA GLY A 18 6.94 3.31 -0.05
C GLY A 18 7.50 2.09 -0.77
N ILE A 19 6.78 0.97 -0.76
CA ILE A 19 7.22 -0.24 -1.48
C ILE A 19 7.25 0.00 -2.99
N LEU A 20 6.19 0.59 -3.54
CA LEU A 20 6.12 0.88 -4.98
C LEU A 20 7.24 1.82 -5.44
N GLU A 21 7.59 2.82 -4.61
CA GLU A 21 8.71 3.72 -4.88
C GLU A 21 10.05 2.97 -4.85
N ASP A 22 10.30 2.14 -3.83
CA ASP A 22 11.50 1.31 -3.72
C ASP A 22 11.63 0.33 -4.91
N ASP A 23 10.50 -0.10 -5.48
CA ASP A 23 10.42 -0.92 -6.69
C ASP A 23 10.58 -0.10 -8.00
N GLY A 24 11.00 1.18 -7.89
CA GLY A 24 11.31 2.06 -9.02
C GLY A 24 10.10 2.64 -9.72
N ASN A 25 8.94 2.67 -9.08
CA ASN A 25 7.74 3.28 -9.64
C ASN A 25 7.58 4.74 -9.19
N ILE A 26 6.81 5.51 -9.93
CA ILE A 26 6.37 6.85 -9.53
C ILE A 26 5.04 6.70 -8.78
N VAL A 27 4.94 7.31 -7.62
CA VAL A 27 3.75 7.22 -6.77
C VAL A 27 3.24 8.61 -6.44
N CYS A 28 1.95 8.80 -6.57
CA CYS A 28 1.23 9.97 -6.07
C CYS A 28 -0.17 9.54 -5.60
N GLY A 29 -0.94 10.44 -5.04
CA GLY A 29 -2.27 10.06 -4.58
C GLY A 29 -3.10 11.21 -4.02
N VAL A 30 -4.18 10.85 -3.36
CA VAL A 30 -5.12 11.78 -2.73
C VAL A 30 -5.67 11.21 -1.43
N ASP A 31 -5.97 12.08 -0.48
CA ASP A 31 -6.65 11.71 0.77
C ASP A 31 -7.51 12.86 1.30
N ILE A 32 -8.21 12.59 2.40
CA ILE A 32 -8.96 13.60 3.15
C ILE A 32 -8.02 14.61 3.81
N ASP A 33 -8.54 15.80 4.12
CA ASP A 33 -7.82 16.84 4.87
C ASP A 33 -7.86 16.53 6.37
N HIS A 34 -7.04 15.56 6.77
CA HIS A 34 -6.86 15.16 8.16
C HIS A 34 -5.44 14.69 8.40
N GLU A 35 -4.78 15.24 9.43
CA GLU A 35 -3.44 14.80 9.81
C GLU A 35 -3.48 13.40 10.42
N VAL A 36 -2.63 12.53 9.92
CA VAL A 36 -2.45 11.17 10.44
C VAL A 36 -0.96 10.85 10.59
N PHE A 37 -0.62 10.01 11.55
CA PHE A 37 0.78 9.70 11.86
C PHE A 37 1.55 9.06 10.70
N THR A 38 0.87 8.41 9.78
CA THR A 38 1.44 7.74 8.59
C THR A 38 1.94 8.70 7.52
N GLU A 39 1.49 9.97 7.53
CA GLU A 39 2.00 11.01 6.62
C GLU A 39 3.51 11.23 6.73
N LYS A 40 4.10 10.95 7.90
CA LYS A 40 5.54 11.10 8.13
C LYS A 40 6.37 10.29 7.13
N GLU A 41 5.94 9.08 6.77
CA GLU A 41 6.65 8.26 5.79
C GLU A 41 6.49 8.82 4.38
N LEU A 42 5.32 9.32 4.01
CA LEU A 42 5.08 9.97 2.72
C LEU A 42 5.94 11.24 2.56
N ILE A 43 5.97 12.09 3.60
CA ILE A 43 6.77 13.32 3.62
C ILE A 43 8.26 13.01 3.54
N LYS A 44 8.75 12.05 4.34
CA LYS A 44 10.14 11.62 4.35
C LYS A 44 10.62 11.13 2.98
N ARG A 45 9.75 10.43 2.25
CA ARG A 45 10.01 9.93 0.89
C ARG A 45 9.71 10.95 -0.21
N GLN A 46 9.18 12.13 0.15
CA GLN A 46 8.76 13.17 -0.79
C GLN A 46 7.68 12.69 -1.79
N ILE A 47 6.87 11.71 -1.38
CA ILE A 47 5.74 11.21 -2.18
C ILE A 47 4.65 12.30 -2.18
N LYS A 48 4.28 12.77 -3.36
CA LYS A 48 3.30 13.84 -3.53
C LYS A 48 1.88 13.30 -3.41
N TYR A 49 1.03 14.02 -2.69
CA TYR A 49 -0.39 13.74 -2.65
C TYR A 49 -1.19 15.04 -2.50
N ASP A 50 -2.41 15.00 -2.97
CA ASP A 50 -3.37 16.09 -2.89
C ASP A 50 -4.43 15.79 -1.82
N THR A 51 -5.18 16.82 -1.45
CA THR A 51 -6.39 16.70 -0.64
C THR A 51 -7.63 16.73 -1.52
N PHE A 52 -8.66 15.96 -1.17
CA PHE A 52 -9.94 16.02 -1.90
C PHE A 52 -10.49 17.45 -1.91
N SER A 53 -10.82 17.92 -3.10
CA SER A 53 -11.45 19.21 -3.35
C SER A 53 -12.28 19.15 -4.62
N ASP A 54 -13.20 20.11 -4.81
CA ASP A 54 -14.04 20.17 -6.01
C ASP A 54 -13.20 20.40 -7.28
N ASP A 55 -12.02 21.02 -7.15
CA ASP A 55 -11.09 21.30 -8.25
C ASP A 55 -10.03 20.21 -8.47
N LEU A 56 -10.11 19.09 -7.73
CA LEU A 56 -9.13 18.01 -7.84
C LEU A 56 -9.09 17.45 -9.25
N LYS A 57 -7.92 17.46 -9.85
CA LYS A 57 -7.67 16.87 -11.17
C LYS A 57 -6.70 15.70 -11.05
N ILE A 58 -7.15 14.54 -11.49
CA ILE A 58 -6.28 13.36 -11.59
C ILE A 58 -5.29 13.58 -12.74
N PRO A 59 -3.97 13.36 -12.53
CA PRO A 59 -2.99 13.44 -13.61
C PRO A 59 -3.31 12.47 -14.76
N GLU A 60 -3.14 12.94 -16.00
CA GLU A 60 -3.46 12.12 -17.19
C GLU A 60 -2.49 10.96 -17.41
N ASP A 61 -1.28 11.05 -16.89
CA ASP A 61 -0.17 10.10 -17.09
C ASP A 61 -0.14 8.96 -16.05
N ILE A 62 -1.22 8.73 -15.32
CA ILE A 62 -1.36 7.59 -14.39
C ILE A 62 -1.50 6.30 -15.19
N ASP A 63 -0.77 5.26 -14.79
CA ASP A 63 -0.88 3.93 -15.40
C ASP A 63 -1.86 3.03 -14.66
N PHE A 64 -1.94 3.15 -13.33
CA PHE A 64 -2.76 2.28 -12.49
C PHE A 64 -3.28 2.99 -11.22
N PHE A 65 -4.50 2.68 -10.81
CA PHE A 65 -5.09 3.21 -9.58
C PHE A 65 -5.22 2.12 -8.51
N VAL A 66 -4.82 2.44 -7.28
CA VAL A 66 -5.09 1.60 -6.11
C VAL A 66 -6.03 2.36 -5.18
N ILE A 67 -7.16 1.73 -4.84
CA ILE A 67 -8.26 2.39 -4.15
C ILE A 67 -8.39 1.85 -2.74
N GLY A 68 -8.31 2.69 -1.74
CA GLY A 68 -8.63 2.33 -0.37
C GLY A 68 -10.11 1.91 -0.25
N HIS A 69 -10.39 0.90 0.55
CA HIS A 69 -11.73 0.32 0.68
C HIS A 69 -12.83 1.38 0.90
N ASP A 70 -12.58 2.34 1.78
CA ASP A 70 -13.55 3.35 2.16
C ASP A 70 -13.86 4.35 1.02
N PHE A 71 -13.03 4.39 -0.02
CA PHE A 71 -13.18 5.25 -1.19
C PHE A 71 -13.81 4.56 -2.41
N MET A 72 -14.13 3.27 -2.34
CA MET A 72 -14.75 2.54 -3.47
C MET A 72 -16.10 3.10 -3.90
N ASN A 73 -16.81 3.78 -2.98
CA ASN A 73 -18.09 4.45 -3.25
C ASN A 73 -17.95 5.99 -3.30
N HIS A 74 -16.73 6.52 -3.20
CA HIS A 74 -16.49 7.95 -3.28
C HIS A 74 -16.68 8.46 -4.71
N GLU A 75 -17.07 9.72 -4.88
CA GLU A 75 -17.33 10.31 -6.20
C GLU A 75 -16.11 10.40 -7.11
N ILE A 76 -14.88 10.37 -6.56
CA ILE A 76 -13.63 10.26 -7.35
C ILE A 76 -13.65 9.04 -8.28
N MET A 77 -14.39 7.98 -7.92
CA MET A 77 -14.52 6.79 -8.76
C MET A 77 -15.15 7.07 -10.12
N LYS A 78 -15.96 8.13 -10.24
CA LYS A 78 -16.51 8.57 -11.54
C LYS A 78 -15.40 9.07 -12.45
N GLN A 79 -14.48 9.88 -11.90
CA GLN A 79 -13.32 10.40 -12.65
C GLN A 79 -12.37 9.24 -13.03
N ILE A 80 -12.06 8.35 -12.08
CA ILE A 80 -11.17 7.20 -12.33
C ILE A 80 -11.74 6.30 -13.45
N LYS A 81 -13.02 5.94 -13.37
CA LYS A 81 -13.67 5.12 -14.41
C LYS A 81 -13.68 5.79 -15.78
N ALA A 82 -13.82 7.13 -15.82
CA ALA A 82 -13.78 7.90 -17.06
C ALA A 82 -12.38 7.88 -17.74
N THR A 83 -11.31 7.59 -17.02
CA THR A 83 -9.98 7.42 -17.60
C THR A 83 -9.82 6.13 -18.42
N HIS A 84 -10.70 5.16 -18.24
CA HIS A 84 -10.60 3.80 -18.79
C HIS A 84 -9.31 3.05 -18.42
N LYS A 85 -8.58 3.50 -17.41
CA LYS A 85 -7.34 2.88 -16.93
C LYS A 85 -7.63 1.82 -15.86
N PRO A 86 -6.75 0.84 -15.67
CA PRO A 86 -6.95 -0.21 -14.69
C PRO A 86 -6.93 0.34 -13.26
N TYR A 87 -7.81 -0.23 -12.43
CA TYR A 87 -7.83 0.03 -11.00
C TYR A 87 -8.13 -1.24 -10.20
N GLN A 88 -7.66 -1.29 -8.99
CA GLN A 88 -7.98 -2.35 -8.02
C GLN A 88 -8.19 -1.77 -6.64
N GLU A 89 -8.99 -2.45 -5.84
CA GLU A 89 -9.05 -2.20 -4.41
C GLU A 89 -7.77 -2.67 -3.72
N TYR A 90 -7.35 -1.97 -2.67
CA TYR A 90 -6.06 -2.15 -2.00
C TYR A 90 -5.71 -3.61 -1.69
N HIS A 91 -6.60 -4.34 -1.02
CA HIS A 91 -6.30 -5.72 -0.61
C HIS A 91 -6.20 -6.69 -1.80
N ILE A 92 -6.96 -6.46 -2.86
CA ILE A 92 -6.85 -7.23 -4.12
C ILE A 92 -5.52 -6.92 -4.80
N PHE A 93 -5.15 -5.62 -4.83
CA PHE A 93 -3.88 -5.20 -5.40
C PHE A 93 -2.69 -5.82 -4.66
N ILE A 94 -2.67 -5.76 -3.32
CA ILE A 94 -1.63 -6.39 -2.50
C ILE A 94 -1.48 -7.88 -2.85
N ASN A 95 -2.59 -8.62 -2.92
CA ASN A 95 -2.53 -10.04 -3.22
C ASN A 95 -1.98 -10.31 -4.62
N SER A 96 -2.37 -9.55 -5.63
CA SER A 96 -1.90 -9.71 -7.01
C SER A 96 -0.46 -9.24 -7.21
N TYR A 97 -0.09 -8.09 -6.64
CA TYR A 97 1.26 -7.51 -6.78
C TYR A 97 2.34 -8.40 -6.18
N PHE A 98 2.07 -8.99 -5.02
CA PHE A 98 2.99 -9.88 -4.31
C PHE A 98 2.72 -11.38 -4.55
N SER A 99 1.98 -11.73 -5.60
CA SER A 99 1.56 -13.12 -5.84
C SER A 99 2.72 -14.10 -6.07
N SER A 100 3.84 -13.62 -6.59
CA SER A 100 5.04 -14.43 -6.83
C SER A 100 5.95 -14.60 -5.60
N LEU A 101 5.71 -13.85 -4.52
CA LEU A 101 6.55 -13.87 -3.34
C LEU A 101 6.05 -14.89 -2.31
N TYR A 102 6.97 -15.42 -1.51
CA TYR A 102 6.60 -16.20 -0.32
C TYR A 102 6.05 -15.27 0.75
N LYS A 103 4.76 -15.38 1.06
CA LYS A 103 4.01 -14.46 1.92
C LYS A 103 3.99 -14.95 3.35
N ILE A 104 4.49 -14.12 4.28
CA ILE A 104 4.46 -14.33 5.73
C ILE A 104 3.54 -13.28 6.33
N ALA A 105 2.38 -13.72 6.81
CA ALA A 105 1.38 -12.87 7.43
C ALA A 105 1.54 -12.84 8.94
N ILE A 106 1.63 -11.67 9.54
CA ILE A 106 1.70 -11.50 10.99
C ILE A 106 0.32 -11.12 11.51
N CYS A 107 -0.31 -12.03 12.22
CA CYS A 107 -1.62 -11.87 12.84
C CYS A 107 -1.48 -11.68 14.36
N GLY A 108 -2.51 -11.14 15.00
CA GLY A 108 -2.59 -11.01 16.46
C GLY A 108 -3.23 -9.69 16.89
N THR A 109 -3.73 -9.65 18.12
CA THR A 109 -4.35 -8.45 18.69
C THR A 109 -3.32 -7.35 19.00
N HIS A 110 -2.13 -7.73 19.46
CA HIS A 110 -1.04 -6.81 19.80
C HIS A 110 0.29 -7.29 19.22
N GLY A 111 1.24 -6.40 19.06
CA GLY A 111 2.61 -6.71 18.66
C GLY A 111 2.83 -6.98 17.18
N LYS A 112 1.80 -6.92 16.32
CA LYS A 112 1.93 -7.15 14.87
C LYS A 112 3.07 -6.33 14.25
N THR A 113 3.05 -5.01 14.42
CA THR A 113 4.05 -4.08 13.85
C THR A 113 5.47 -4.40 14.31
N THR A 114 5.65 -4.70 15.60
CA THR A 114 6.93 -5.08 16.17
C THR A 114 7.41 -6.41 15.59
N THR A 115 6.55 -7.42 15.56
CA THR A 115 6.87 -8.75 15.05
C THR A 115 7.20 -8.71 13.56
N THR A 116 6.43 -7.98 12.76
CA THR A 116 6.71 -7.76 11.33
C THR A 116 8.11 -7.15 11.14
N GLY A 117 8.45 -6.15 11.95
CA GLY A 117 9.79 -5.58 11.95
C GLY A 117 10.89 -6.59 12.29
N TYR A 118 10.71 -7.42 13.34
CA TYR A 118 11.69 -8.44 13.70
C TYR A 118 11.90 -9.48 12.59
N PHE A 119 10.82 -9.96 11.97
CA PHE A 119 10.93 -10.89 10.85
C PHE A 119 11.67 -10.26 9.67
N TYR A 120 11.30 -9.04 9.30
CA TYR A 120 11.99 -8.34 8.21
C TYR A 120 13.47 -8.14 8.48
N TYR A 121 13.85 -7.59 9.64
CA TYR A 121 15.25 -7.33 9.98
C TYR A 121 16.08 -8.61 10.16
N GLY A 122 15.45 -9.71 10.57
CA GLY A 122 16.09 -11.03 10.63
C GLY A 122 16.33 -11.63 9.24
N LEU A 123 15.36 -11.50 8.34
CA LEU A 123 15.41 -12.13 7.01
C LEU A 123 16.22 -11.32 5.99
N ARG A 124 16.15 -10.00 6.00
CA ARG A 124 16.69 -9.13 4.92
C ARG A 124 18.17 -9.31 4.61
N ASN A 125 18.93 -9.84 5.56
CA ASN A 125 20.38 -10.11 5.38
C ASN A 125 20.65 -11.52 4.81
N ILE A 126 19.62 -12.36 4.71
CA ILE A 126 19.71 -13.75 4.25
C ILE A 126 19.01 -13.88 2.89
N VAL A 127 17.84 -13.25 2.76
CA VAL A 127 17.02 -13.29 1.55
C VAL A 127 16.42 -11.89 1.28
N ASN A 128 16.22 -11.56 0.03
CA ASN A 128 15.58 -10.31 -0.37
C ASN A 128 14.12 -10.32 0.10
N THR A 129 13.76 -9.38 0.94
CA THR A 129 12.48 -9.36 1.65
C THR A 129 11.80 -7.99 1.52
N THR A 130 10.55 -7.99 1.13
CA THR A 130 9.63 -6.84 1.19
C THR A 130 8.93 -6.81 2.53
N MET A 131 8.68 -5.63 3.07
CA MET A 131 7.95 -5.44 4.34
C MET A 131 6.82 -4.44 4.19
N LEU A 132 5.66 -4.77 4.79
CA LEU A 132 4.53 -3.86 4.94
C LEU A 132 4.07 -3.84 6.40
N ARG A 133 4.23 -2.69 7.06
CA ARG A 133 3.88 -2.48 8.47
C ARG A 133 2.68 -1.57 8.63
N GLY A 134 1.94 -1.78 9.72
CA GLY A 134 0.74 -1.01 10.07
C GLY A 134 1.02 0.42 10.56
N ASP A 135 2.27 0.81 10.70
CA ASP A 135 2.67 2.19 11.02
C ASP A 135 2.93 3.07 9.77
N GLY A 136 2.60 2.57 8.60
CA GLY A 136 2.84 3.25 7.32
C GLY A 136 4.22 2.99 6.72
N THR A 137 5.09 2.24 7.41
CA THR A 137 6.41 1.91 6.88
C THR A 137 6.32 0.76 5.88
N GLY A 138 6.73 1.01 4.65
CA GLY A 138 6.92 0.00 3.61
C GLY A 138 8.36 -0.03 3.12
N VAL A 139 8.87 -1.23 2.85
CA VAL A 139 10.19 -1.43 2.23
C VAL A 139 10.06 -2.43 1.10
N GLY A 140 10.34 -1.99 -0.11
CA GLY A 140 10.36 -2.78 -1.32
C GLY A 140 11.78 -3.09 -1.80
N GLY A 141 11.92 -3.42 -3.05
CA GLY A 141 13.18 -3.63 -3.75
C GLY A 141 13.07 -4.68 -4.85
N PHE A 142 13.92 -4.55 -5.84
CA PHE A 142 13.95 -5.49 -6.97
C PHE A 142 14.40 -6.88 -6.54
N GLN A 143 13.78 -7.92 -7.12
CA GLN A 143 14.13 -9.32 -6.92
C GLN A 143 13.85 -9.84 -5.50
N ASN A 144 12.85 -9.30 -4.80
CA ASN A 144 12.42 -9.84 -3.53
C ASN A 144 11.80 -11.23 -3.69
N ASN A 145 12.07 -12.10 -2.70
CA ASN A 145 11.56 -13.46 -2.64
C ASN A 145 10.49 -13.63 -1.56
N PHE A 146 10.54 -12.80 -0.52
CA PHE A 146 9.67 -12.84 0.63
C PHE A 146 8.90 -11.54 0.80
N PHE A 147 7.67 -11.66 1.25
CA PHE A 147 6.81 -10.56 1.65
C PHE A 147 6.32 -10.78 3.08
N VAL A 148 6.80 -9.97 4.02
CA VAL A 148 6.39 -9.99 5.43
C VAL A 148 5.43 -8.83 5.65
N PHE A 149 4.23 -9.10 6.13
CA PHE A 149 3.22 -8.08 6.27
C PHE A 149 2.28 -8.30 7.47
N GLU A 150 1.73 -7.20 7.97
CA GLU A 150 0.65 -7.26 8.95
C GLU A 150 -0.67 -7.63 8.25
N ALA A 151 -1.21 -8.78 8.62
CA ALA A 151 -2.56 -9.16 8.18
C ALA A 151 -3.58 -8.35 8.99
N CYS A 152 -4.20 -7.39 8.32
CA CYS A 152 -5.25 -6.58 8.92
C CYS A 152 -6.57 -7.35 8.94
N GLU A 153 -7.17 -7.48 10.12
CA GLU A 153 -8.49 -8.08 10.32
C GLU A 153 -9.65 -7.17 9.89
N TYR A 154 -9.37 -5.92 9.53
CA TYR A 154 -10.38 -4.94 9.13
C TYR A 154 -11.20 -5.45 7.93
N LYS A 155 -12.51 -5.55 8.11
CA LYS A 155 -13.46 -6.00 7.09
C LYS A 155 -13.05 -7.31 6.39
N ASP A 156 -12.44 -8.24 7.13
CA ASP A 156 -12.01 -9.56 6.62
C ASP A 156 -11.03 -9.52 5.43
N HIS A 157 -10.29 -8.41 5.25
CA HIS A 157 -9.34 -8.26 4.15
C HIS A 157 -8.26 -9.35 4.14
N PHE A 158 -7.94 -9.93 5.32
CA PHE A 158 -6.95 -11.01 5.44
C PHE A 158 -7.33 -12.28 4.66
N LEU A 159 -8.63 -12.49 4.38
CA LEU A 159 -9.11 -13.68 3.67
C LEU A 159 -8.60 -13.80 2.23
N VAL A 160 -8.24 -12.69 1.59
CA VAL A 160 -7.77 -12.67 0.21
C VAL A 160 -6.25 -12.77 0.05
N TYR A 161 -5.48 -12.68 1.14
CA TYR A 161 -4.02 -12.63 1.01
C TYR A 161 -3.36 -13.99 0.74
N HIS A 162 -3.99 -15.11 1.10
CA HIS A 162 -3.48 -16.47 0.91
C HIS A 162 -1.99 -16.59 1.28
N PRO A 163 -1.59 -16.32 2.54
CA PRO A 163 -0.20 -16.40 2.94
C PRO A 163 0.32 -17.84 2.97
N ASN A 164 1.62 -18.00 2.78
CA ASN A 164 2.29 -19.30 2.90
C ASN A 164 2.56 -19.66 4.37
N THR A 165 2.72 -18.65 5.23
CA THR A 165 2.93 -18.79 6.68
C THR A 165 2.13 -17.72 7.42
N ILE A 166 1.57 -18.11 8.58
CA ILE A 166 0.86 -17.22 9.51
C ILE A 166 1.51 -17.33 10.88
#